data_9c67cf9c3d87d72ae452c6038bcad99a
#
_entry.id   9c67cf9c3d87d72ae452c6038bcad99a
#
_cell.length_a   1.000
_cell.length_b   1.000
_cell.length_c   1.000
_cell.angle_alpha   90.00
_cell.angle_beta   90.00
_cell.angle_gamma   90.00
#
_symmetry.space_group_name_H-M   'P 1'
#
loop_
_entity.id
_entity.type
_entity.pdbx_description
1 polymer ?
#
loop_
_entity_poly.entity_id
_entity_poly.type
_entity_poly.pdbx_seq_one_letter_code
_entity_poly.pdbx_strand_id
1 'polypeptide(L)'
;MDKVSIGTNATICPMPVTLIGSMVNDRPNFMTVAFISRVNMAPPLISMALNKGSATREAVLKSKTFSVNFPNAEMVEKADYCGIASAKNVDKSRLFEVFYGTLPAAPMIRECPLSFECKVVETHDFKTHTCFIGEIIATHLDSCCLTDGKPDPKKINPVVLTMPDNHYWTLGKPVGNAWSSGKKLIPE
;
A
#
# COMPACT_ATOMS: atom_id res chain seq x y z
N MET A 1 -33.53 -1.04 12.35
CA MET A 1 -32.76 -1.44 11.14
C MET A 1 -32.49 -2.92 11.25
N ASP A 2 -32.92 -3.69 10.25
CA ASP A 2 -32.71 -5.13 10.23
C ASP A 2 -31.35 -5.43 9.59
N LYS A 3 -30.63 -6.38 10.19
CA LYS A 3 -29.34 -6.86 9.66
C LYS A 3 -29.59 -8.17 8.92
N VAL A 4 -28.98 -8.30 7.74
CA VAL A 4 -29.00 -9.54 6.98
C VAL A 4 -27.61 -10.18 6.98
N SER A 5 -27.57 -11.52 6.99
CA SER A 5 -26.31 -12.25 6.82
C SER A 5 -25.95 -12.33 5.33
N ILE A 6 -24.74 -11.96 4.97
CA ILE A 6 -24.19 -12.04 3.61
C ILE A 6 -23.13 -13.15 3.48
N GLY A 7 -23.11 -14.11 4.41
CA GLY A 7 -22.18 -15.24 4.44
C GLY A 7 -20.80 -14.83 4.97
N THR A 8 -19.73 -15.48 4.44
CA THR A 8 -18.35 -15.33 4.90
C THR A 8 -17.52 -14.33 4.07
N ASN A 9 -18.19 -13.44 3.34
CA ASN A 9 -17.51 -12.43 2.53
C ASN A 9 -16.84 -11.39 3.44
N ALA A 10 -15.52 -11.29 3.32
CA ALA A 10 -14.74 -10.29 4.04
C ALA A 10 -14.68 -8.99 3.22
N THR A 11 -15.76 -8.21 3.27
CA THR A 11 -15.80 -6.89 2.63
C THR A 11 -15.21 -5.86 3.59
N ILE A 12 -13.89 -5.65 3.51
CA ILE A 12 -13.22 -4.57 4.21
C ILE A 12 -13.36 -3.31 3.35
N CYS A 13 -14.03 -2.29 3.89
CA CYS A 13 -14.36 -1.09 3.13
C CYS A 13 -14.07 0.17 3.96
N PRO A 14 -13.22 1.09 3.46
CA PRO A 14 -12.36 0.95 2.30
C PRO A 14 -11.01 0.28 2.62
N MET A 15 -10.29 -0.17 1.59
CA MET A 15 -8.91 -0.62 1.68
C MET A 15 -7.99 0.41 1.01
N PRO A 16 -6.76 0.65 1.52
CA PRO A 16 -5.80 1.51 0.84
C PRO A 16 -5.36 0.87 -0.48
N VAL A 17 -5.07 1.68 -1.49
CA VAL A 17 -4.43 1.22 -2.74
C VAL A 17 -2.95 1.58 -2.68
N THR A 18 -2.09 0.58 -2.88
CA THR A 18 -0.64 0.77 -2.89
C THR A 18 0.00 0.07 -4.08
N LEU A 19 1.16 0.56 -4.50
CA LEU A 19 2.01 -0.07 -5.51
C LEU A 19 3.25 -0.64 -4.81
N ILE A 20 3.33 -1.97 -4.75
CA ILE A 20 4.48 -2.67 -4.15
C ILE A 20 5.58 -2.77 -5.20
N GLY A 21 6.73 -2.16 -4.90
CA GLY A 21 7.91 -2.20 -5.74
C GLY A 21 8.86 -3.33 -5.34
N SER A 22 9.37 -4.04 -6.34
CA SER A 22 10.37 -5.11 -6.21
C SER A 22 11.15 -5.27 -7.50
N MET A 23 12.30 -5.95 -7.45
CA MET A 23 13.08 -6.27 -8.65
C MET A 23 12.66 -7.65 -9.19
N VAL A 24 12.10 -7.69 -10.40
CA VAL A 24 11.75 -8.92 -11.12
C VAL A 24 12.65 -9.04 -12.35
N ASN A 25 13.43 -10.09 -12.46
CA ASN A 25 14.39 -10.30 -13.54
C ASN A 25 15.32 -9.07 -13.73
N ASP A 26 15.86 -8.56 -12.62
CA ASP A 26 16.76 -7.40 -12.54
C ASP A 26 16.14 -6.09 -13.09
N ARG A 27 14.82 -6.00 -13.18
CA ARG A 27 14.08 -4.81 -13.60
C ARG A 27 13.10 -4.35 -12.51
N PRO A 28 12.90 -3.05 -12.35
CA PRO A 28 11.87 -2.52 -11.48
C PRO A 28 10.49 -3.04 -11.89
N ASN A 29 9.74 -3.52 -10.92
CA ASN A 29 8.37 -3.98 -11.14
C ASN A 29 7.46 -3.49 -10.02
N PHE A 30 6.23 -3.15 -10.37
CA PHE A 30 5.22 -2.67 -9.44
C PHE A 30 3.94 -3.50 -9.56
N MET A 31 3.34 -3.80 -8.40
CA MET A 31 2.09 -4.57 -8.28
C MET A 31 1.13 -3.84 -7.37
N THR A 32 -0.10 -3.69 -7.80
CA THR A 32 -1.17 -3.09 -6.97
C THR A 32 -1.59 -4.05 -5.87
N VAL A 33 -1.59 -3.54 -4.65
CA VAL A 33 -1.95 -4.29 -3.45
C VAL A 33 -2.83 -3.43 -2.55
N ALA A 34 -3.99 -4.00 -2.17
CA ALA A 34 -4.91 -3.42 -1.20
C ALA A 34 -4.87 -4.15 0.16
N PHE A 35 -4.32 -5.36 0.21
CA PHE A 35 -4.19 -6.14 1.45
C PHE A 35 -2.93 -5.72 2.21
N ILE A 36 -2.97 -4.51 2.79
CA ILE A 36 -1.87 -3.90 3.54
C ILE A 36 -2.40 -3.17 4.77
N SER A 37 -1.68 -3.26 5.87
CA SER A 37 -2.03 -2.57 7.12
C SER A 37 -0.82 -2.34 8.01
N ARG A 38 -0.90 -1.35 8.90
CA ARG A 38 0.06 -1.16 9.99
C ARG A 38 -0.18 -2.21 11.08
N VAL A 39 0.90 -2.82 11.60
CA VAL A 39 0.82 -3.86 12.66
C VAL A 39 1.59 -3.52 13.93
N ASN A 40 2.60 -2.64 13.88
CA ASN A 40 3.36 -2.23 15.07
C ASN A 40 3.85 -0.78 14.97
N MET A 41 4.09 -0.15 16.13
CA MET A 41 4.53 1.25 16.22
C MET A 41 6.06 1.37 16.35
N ALA A 42 6.68 0.58 17.20
CA ALA A 42 8.11 0.59 17.47
C ALA A 42 8.62 -0.85 17.69
N PRO A 43 9.40 -1.43 16.73
CA PRO A 43 9.71 -0.85 15.42
C PRO A 43 8.47 -0.62 14.56
N PRO A 44 8.51 0.29 13.55
CA PRO A 44 7.38 0.54 12.67
C PRO A 44 7.19 -0.60 11.68
N LEU A 45 6.17 -1.44 11.91
CA LEU A 45 5.89 -2.61 11.07
C LEU A 45 4.58 -2.45 10.30
N ILE A 46 4.60 -2.97 9.07
CA ILE A 46 3.42 -3.13 8.21
C ILE A 46 3.28 -4.59 7.77
N SER A 47 2.05 -5.03 7.57
CA SER A 47 1.74 -6.29 6.89
C SER A 47 1.30 -6.03 5.46
N MET A 48 1.65 -6.94 4.55
CA MET A 48 1.05 -7.02 3.21
C MET A 48 0.85 -8.47 2.82
N ALA A 49 -0.24 -8.77 2.11
CA ALA A 49 -0.50 -10.12 1.62
C ALA A 49 -0.44 -10.16 0.08
N LEU A 50 0.46 -10.97 -0.46
CA LEU A 50 0.67 -11.16 -1.89
C LEU A 50 0.17 -12.53 -2.34
N ASN A 51 -0.53 -12.57 -3.48
CA ASN A 51 -0.96 -13.83 -4.09
C ASN A 51 0.24 -14.71 -4.43
N LYS A 52 0.15 -16.01 -4.12
CA LYS A 52 1.23 -17.00 -4.33
C LYS A 52 1.68 -17.12 -5.79
N GLY A 53 0.81 -16.81 -6.75
CA GLY A 53 1.13 -16.83 -8.17
C GLY A 53 1.86 -15.58 -8.69
N SER A 54 2.04 -14.53 -7.89
CA SER A 54 2.63 -13.27 -8.36
C SER A 54 4.16 -13.31 -8.43
N ALA A 55 4.74 -12.72 -9.48
CA ALA A 55 6.19 -12.55 -9.61
C ALA A 55 6.77 -11.64 -8.50
N THR A 56 5.99 -10.65 -8.06
CA THR A 56 6.34 -9.74 -6.97
C THR A 56 6.57 -10.51 -5.66
N ARG A 57 5.71 -11.49 -5.35
CA ARG A 57 5.88 -12.33 -4.16
C ARG A 57 7.24 -13.05 -4.18
N GLU A 58 7.59 -13.67 -5.30
CA GLU A 58 8.85 -14.40 -5.42
C GLU A 58 10.06 -13.47 -5.31
N ALA A 59 9.97 -12.29 -5.92
CA ALA A 59 11.00 -11.25 -5.82
C ALA A 59 11.22 -10.80 -4.36
N VAL A 60 10.14 -10.53 -3.62
CA VAL A 60 10.21 -10.13 -2.20
C VAL A 60 10.74 -11.26 -1.32
N LEU A 61 10.37 -12.51 -1.58
CA LEU A 61 10.94 -13.66 -0.85
C LEU A 61 12.45 -13.77 -1.04
N LYS A 62 12.94 -13.50 -2.25
CA LYS A 62 14.36 -13.57 -2.61
C LYS A 62 15.15 -12.40 -2.03
N SER A 63 14.70 -11.17 -2.25
CA SER A 63 15.42 -9.94 -1.86
C SER A 63 15.28 -9.60 -0.38
N LYS A 64 14.20 -10.07 0.26
CA LYS A 64 13.78 -9.67 1.61
C LYS A 64 13.55 -8.17 1.78
N THR A 65 13.33 -7.46 0.66
CA THR A 65 13.04 -6.02 0.64
C THR A 65 11.93 -5.70 -0.36
N PHE A 66 11.22 -4.62 -0.13
CA PHE A 66 10.20 -4.10 -1.03
C PHE A 66 9.97 -2.61 -0.75
N SER A 67 9.36 -1.91 -1.69
CA SER A 67 8.81 -0.58 -1.43
C SER A 67 7.28 -0.61 -1.39
N VAL A 68 6.71 0.34 -0.69
CA VAL A 68 5.27 0.64 -0.70
C VAL A 68 5.10 2.06 -1.19
N ASN A 69 4.45 2.23 -2.34
CA ASN A 69 4.22 3.53 -2.95
C ASN A 69 2.72 3.83 -2.94
N PHE A 70 2.34 5.01 -2.50
CA PHE A 70 0.95 5.44 -2.40
C PHE A 70 0.60 6.31 -3.61
N PRO A 71 -0.15 5.77 -4.61
CA PRO A 71 -0.57 6.55 -5.74
C PRO A 71 -1.61 7.60 -5.32
N ASN A 72 -1.57 8.77 -5.96
CA ASN A 72 -2.65 9.75 -5.88
C ASN A 72 -3.76 9.45 -6.91
N ALA A 73 -4.84 10.22 -6.88
CA ALA A 73 -6.00 10.01 -7.76
C ALA A 73 -5.68 10.12 -9.26
N GLU A 74 -4.67 10.90 -9.64
CA GLU A 74 -4.26 11.08 -11.05
C GLU A 74 -3.55 9.83 -11.60
N MET A 75 -3.08 8.95 -10.71
CA MET A 75 -2.36 7.73 -11.08
C MET A 75 -3.25 6.49 -11.15
N VAL A 76 -4.59 6.62 -10.98
CA VAL A 76 -5.50 5.48 -10.84
C VAL A 76 -5.41 4.50 -12.00
N GLU A 77 -5.31 4.96 -13.25
CA GLU A 77 -5.20 4.09 -14.43
C GLU A 77 -3.91 3.26 -14.41
N LYS A 78 -2.77 3.88 -14.07
CA LYS A 78 -1.49 3.18 -13.95
C LYS A 78 -1.49 2.21 -12.77
N ALA A 79 -2.14 2.60 -11.65
CA ALA A 79 -2.29 1.73 -10.49
C ALA A 79 -3.13 0.51 -10.82
N ASP A 80 -4.28 0.68 -11.48
CA ASP A 80 -5.14 -0.42 -11.93
C ASP A 80 -4.40 -1.34 -12.90
N TYR A 81 -3.72 -0.78 -13.89
CA TYR A 81 -2.89 -1.55 -14.84
C TYR A 81 -1.86 -2.43 -14.11
N CYS A 82 -1.20 -1.94 -13.06
CA CYS A 82 -0.27 -2.73 -12.25
C CYS A 82 -0.93 -3.89 -11.51
N GLY A 83 -2.25 -3.82 -11.27
CA GLY A 83 -3.05 -4.88 -10.66
C GLY A 83 -3.46 -5.98 -11.64
N ILE A 84 -3.80 -5.59 -12.89
CA ILE A 84 -4.30 -6.53 -13.91
C ILE A 84 -3.17 -7.12 -14.77
N ALA A 85 -2.06 -6.41 -14.97
CA ALA A 85 -0.94 -6.85 -15.78
C ALA A 85 0.10 -7.63 -14.95
N SER A 86 0.38 -8.88 -15.35
CA SER A 86 1.39 -9.71 -14.68
C SER A 86 2.80 -9.42 -15.21
N ALA A 87 3.78 -9.23 -14.30
CA ALA A 87 5.20 -9.11 -14.66
C ALA A 87 5.79 -10.39 -15.29
N LYS A 88 5.06 -11.50 -15.28
CA LYS A 88 5.43 -12.71 -16.04
C LYS A 88 5.24 -12.55 -17.55
N ASN A 89 4.33 -11.65 -17.94
CA ASN A 89 3.91 -11.48 -19.34
C ASN A 89 4.29 -10.11 -19.92
N VAL A 90 4.45 -9.08 -19.08
CA VAL A 90 4.69 -7.70 -19.53
C VAL A 90 5.81 -7.05 -18.71
N ASP A 91 6.61 -6.21 -19.37
CA ASP A 91 7.61 -5.38 -18.71
C ASP A 91 6.96 -4.06 -18.27
N LYS A 92 6.93 -3.81 -16.95
CA LYS A 92 6.40 -2.59 -16.34
C LYS A 92 7.49 -1.59 -15.91
N SER A 93 8.76 -1.88 -16.20
CA SER A 93 9.90 -1.10 -15.72
C SER A 93 9.91 0.36 -16.20
N ARG A 94 9.22 0.64 -17.33
CA ARG A 94 9.16 1.98 -17.94
C ARG A 94 7.85 2.73 -17.67
N LEU A 95 6.97 2.17 -16.84
CA LEU A 95 5.66 2.77 -16.58
C LEU A 95 5.76 4.04 -15.71
N PHE A 96 6.81 4.10 -14.89
CA PHE A 96 7.06 5.18 -13.93
C PHE A 96 8.53 5.62 -13.97
N GLU A 97 8.79 6.83 -13.52
CA GLU A 97 10.14 7.25 -13.15
C GLU A 97 10.52 6.62 -11.81
N VAL A 98 11.61 5.84 -11.80
CA VAL A 98 12.03 5.06 -10.64
C VAL A 98 13.17 5.74 -9.90
N PHE A 99 13.10 5.73 -8.58
CA PHE A 99 14.22 6.10 -7.72
C PHE A 99 14.46 5.05 -6.64
N TYR A 100 15.61 5.11 -6.00
CA TYR A 100 16.04 4.20 -4.93
C TYR A 100 16.53 5.02 -3.73
N GLY A 101 16.29 4.50 -2.55
CA GLY A 101 16.86 4.99 -1.31
C GLY A 101 18.05 4.13 -0.86
N THR A 102 17.97 3.62 0.37
CA THR A 102 19.00 2.76 0.96
C THR A 102 18.90 1.30 0.54
N LEU A 103 17.71 0.84 0.12
CA LEU A 103 17.46 -0.55 -0.26
C LEU A 103 17.47 -0.71 -1.80
N PRO A 104 18.54 -1.27 -2.39
CA PRO A 104 18.70 -1.31 -3.86
C PRO A 104 17.70 -2.22 -4.58
N ALA A 105 17.04 -3.15 -3.87
CA ALA A 105 16.03 -4.03 -4.46
C ALA A 105 14.58 -3.59 -4.12
N ALA A 106 14.41 -2.38 -3.59
CA ALA A 106 13.11 -1.76 -3.28
C ALA A 106 12.87 -0.52 -4.15
N PRO A 107 12.61 -0.66 -5.47
CA PRO A 107 12.38 0.46 -6.36
C PRO A 107 11.15 1.27 -5.92
N MET A 108 11.26 2.59 -5.89
CA MET A 108 10.18 3.52 -5.55
C MET A 108 9.76 4.33 -6.78
N ILE A 109 8.53 4.82 -6.78
CA ILE A 109 7.92 5.59 -7.86
C ILE A 109 8.01 7.07 -7.52
N ARG A 110 8.64 7.86 -8.41
CA ARG A 110 8.83 9.29 -8.19
C ARG A 110 7.52 10.07 -8.20
N GLU A 111 6.57 9.65 -9.01
CA GLU A 111 5.25 10.29 -9.11
C GLU A 111 4.32 10.01 -7.91
N CYS A 112 4.66 9.02 -7.07
CA CYS A 112 3.92 8.76 -5.85
C CYS A 112 4.30 9.75 -4.74
N PRO A 113 3.36 10.51 -4.18
CA PRO A 113 3.66 11.53 -3.18
C PRO A 113 4.21 10.96 -1.86
N LEU A 114 3.98 9.68 -1.58
CA LEU A 114 4.45 8.99 -0.38
C LEU A 114 4.97 7.61 -0.74
N SER A 115 6.17 7.27 -0.25
CA SER A 115 6.76 5.94 -0.44
C SER A 115 7.49 5.47 0.82
N PHE A 116 7.47 4.16 1.07
CA PHE A 116 8.23 3.51 2.13
C PHE A 116 9.24 2.52 1.55
N GLU A 117 10.44 2.47 2.15
CA GLU A 117 11.37 1.36 1.99
C GLU A 117 11.18 0.37 3.14
N CYS A 118 11.01 -0.90 2.83
CA CYS A 118 10.71 -1.91 3.82
C CYS A 118 11.65 -3.13 3.72
N LYS A 119 12.04 -3.67 4.88
CA LYS A 119 12.78 -4.92 5.01
C LYS A 119 11.87 -5.98 5.64
N VAL A 120 11.77 -7.15 5.03
CA VAL A 120 10.96 -8.26 5.55
C VAL A 120 11.58 -8.77 6.85
N VAL A 121 10.76 -8.83 7.91
CA VAL A 121 11.13 -9.38 9.21
C VAL A 121 10.47 -10.72 9.49
N GLU A 122 9.24 -10.92 9.00
CA GLU A 122 8.49 -12.18 9.13
C GLU A 122 7.73 -12.51 7.85
N THR A 123 7.43 -13.81 7.69
CA THR A 123 6.67 -14.31 6.54
C THR A 123 5.76 -15.44 6.98
N HIS A 124 4.45 -15.34 6.67
CA HIS A 124 3.46 -16.35 6.99
C HIS A 124 2.72 -16.82 5.73
N ASP A 125 2.74 -18.11 5.46
CA ASP A 125 2.08 -18.70 4.29
C ASP A 125 0.65 -19.15 4.61
N PHE A 126 -0.31 -18.64 3.82
CA PHE A 126 -1.69 -19.12 3.79
C PHE A 126 -1.96 -19.90 2.50
N LYS A 127 -3.17 -20.42 2.34
CA LYS A 127 -3.52 -21.24 1.17
C LYS A 127 -3.30 -20.50 -0.15
N THR A 128 -3.74 -19.25 -0.26
CA THR A 128 -3.74 -18.46 -1.50
C THR A 128 -2.73 -17.32 -1.52
N HIS A 129 -2.33 -16.82 -0.34
CA HIS A 129 -1.44 -15.67 -0.18
C HIS A 129 -0.30 -15.98 0.76
N THR A 130 0.78 -15.21 0.62
CA THR A 130 1.85 -15.08 1.60
C THR A 130 1.73 -13.71 2.26
N CYS A 131 1.62 -13.67 3.58
CA CYS A 131 1.66 -12.44 4.35
C CYS A 131 3.13 -12.15 4.72
N PHE A 132 3.58 -10.95 4.40
CA PHE A 132 4.88 -10.42 4.78
C PHE A 132 4.70 -9.38 5.86
N ILE A 133 5.50 -9.45 6.91
CA ILE A 133 5.67 -8.36 7.86
C ILE A 133 6.97 -7.64 7.50
N GLY A 134 6.87 -6.35 7.19
CA GLY A 134 8.00 -5.52 6.82
C GLY A 134 8.23 -4.39 7.82
N GLU A 135 9.49 -4.19 8.20
CA GLU A 135 9.93 -3.02 8.95
C GLU A 135 10.15 -1.86 7.98
N ILE A 136 9.55 -0.70 8.27
CA ILE A 136 9.77 0.53 7.51
C ILE A 136 11.15 1.08 7.90
N ILE A 137 12.07 1.07 6.95
CA ILE A 137 13.45 1.56 7.13
C ILE A 137 13.55 3.06 6.82
N ALA A 138 12.79 3.53 5.82
CA ALA A 138 12.72 4.93 5.45
C ALA A 138 11.36 5.29 4.88
N THR A 139 10.96 6.54 5.07
CA THR A 139 9.76 7.15 4.50
C THR A 139 10.17 8.35 3.65
N HIS A 140 9.70 8.38 2.42
CA HIS A 140 9.91 9.48 1.46
C HIS A 140 8.57 10.13 1.18
N LEU A 141 8.51 11.46 1.29
CA LEU A 141 7.31 12.25 1.08
C LEU A 141 7.67 13.50 0.27
N ASP A 142 6.85 13.84 -0.71
CA ASP A 142 6.98 15.07 -1.45
C ASP A 142 6.81 16.27 -0.50
N SER A 143 7.73 17.23 -0.57
CA SER A 143 7.73 18.40 0.30
C SER A 143 6.46 19.26 0.16
N CYS A 144 5.85 19.29 -1.04
CA CYS A 144 4.56 19.96 -1.28
C CYS A 144 3.38 19.28 -0.55
N CYS A 145 3.53 18.01 -0.13
CA CYS A 145 2.53 17.28 0.63
C CYS A 145 2.61 17.48 2.15
N LEU A 146 3.41 18.45 2.60
CA LEU A 146 3.46 18.87 4.00
C LEU A 146 2.54 20.06 4.26
N THR A 147 1.95 20.09 5.47
CA THR A 147 1.31 21.24 6.10
C THR A 147 1.84 21.33 7.53
N ASP A 148 2.42 22.46 7.91
CA ASP A 148 3.06 22.68 9.22
C ASP A 148 4.08 21.59 9.58
N GLY A 149 4.88 21.14 8.59
CA GLY A 149 5.91 20.11 8.75
C GLY A 149 5.37 18.68 8.91
N LYS A 150 4.06 18.45 8.73
CA LYS A 150 3.41 17.13 8.86
C LYS A 150 2.80 16.68 7.53
N PRO A 151 2.77 15.36 7.24
CA PRO A 151 2.07 14.82 6.09
C PRO A 151 0.61 15.27 6.07
N ASP A 152 0.17 15.84 4.94
CA ASP A 152 -1.21 16.28 4.73
C ASP A 152 -1.97 15.30 3.82
N PRO A 153 -2.94 14.54 4.34
CA PRO A 153 -3.70 13.58 3.54
C PRO A 153 -4.44 14.19 2.35
N LYS A 154 -4.84 15.46 2.43
CA LYS A 154 -5.50 16.14 1.32
C LYS A 154 -4.55 16.41 0.16
N LYS A 155 -3.27 16.73 0.46
CA LYS A 155 -2.24 16.97 -0.54
C LYS A 155 -1.69 15.67 -1.12
N ILE A 156 -1.58 14.61 -0.29
CA ILE A 156 -1.23 13.27 -0.75
C ILE A 156 -2.32 12.73 -1.67
N ASN A 157 -3.59 13.03 -1.39
CA ASN A 157 -4.78 12.61 -2.15
C ASN A 157 -4.79 11.10 -2.48
N PRO A 158 -4.63 10.21 -1.46
CA PRO A 158 -4.44 8.78 -1.68
C PRO A 158 -5.72 8.14 -2.21
N VAL A 159 -5.53 7.06 -2.98
CA VAL A 159 -6.62 6.24 -3.52
C VAL A 159 -6.98 5.13 -2.54
N VAL A 160 -8.28 4.86 -2.40
CA VAL A 160 -8.82 3.71 -1.67
C VAL A 160 -9.73 2.88 -2.57
N LEU A 161 -9.82 1.59 -2.25
CA LEU A 161 -10.62 0.60 -3.00
C LEU A 161 -11.80 0.14 -2.15
N THR A 162 -12.98 0.04 -2.76
CA THR A 162 -14.15 -0.64 -2.18
C THR A 162 -14.46 -1.94 -2.92
N MET A 163 -14.94 -2.94 -2.17
CA MET A 163 -15.40 -4.22 -2.69
C MET A 163 -16.76 -4.54 -2.05
N PRO A 164 -17.69 -5.21 -2.76
CA PRO A 164 -17.52 -5.92 -4.04
C PRO A 164 -17.81 -5.08 -5.30
N ASP A 165 -18.03 -3.78 -5.17
CA ASP A 165 -18.35 -2.87 -6.27
C ASP A 165 -17.13 -2.48 -7.13
N ASN A 166 -15.91 -2.78 -6.65
CA ASN A 166 -14.62 -2.59 -7.33
C ASN A 166 -14.40 -1.15 -7.82
N HIS A 167 -14.72 -0.17 -6.96
CA HIS A 167 -14.51 1.23 -7.26
C HIS A 167 -13.30 1.81 -6.53
N TYR A 168 -12.62 2.75 -7.19
CA TYR A 168 -11.60 3.59 -6.59
C TYR A 168 -12.22 4.90 -6.11
N TRP A 169 -11.80 5.35 -4.91
CA TRP A 169 -12.29 6.57 -4.27
C TRP A 169 -11.13 7.40 -3.75
N THR A 170 -11.36 8.68 -3.57
CA THR A 170 -10.49 9.56 -2.78
C THR A 170 -11.07 9.76 -1.37
N LEU A 171 -10.27 10.32 -0.46
CA LEU A 171 -10.76 10.67 0.87
C LEU A 171 -11.78 11.80 0.79
N GLY A 172 -12.90 11.63 1.48
CA GLY A 172 -13.90 12.67 1.67
C GLY A 172 -13.49 13.73 2.70
N LYS A 173 -14.47 14.51 3.17
CA LYS A 173 -14.24 15.52 4.23
C LYS A 173 -13.99 14.84 5.57
N PRO A 174 -13.08 15.38 6.42
CA PRO A 174 -12.92 14.93 7.79
C PRO A 174 -14.25 15.04 8.57
N VAL A 175 -14.58 14.02 9.36
CA VAL A 175 -15.81 13.94 10.15
C VAL A 175 -15.56 14.05 11.68
N GLY A 176 -14.30 14.10 12.09
CA GLY A 176 -13.90 14.22 13.48
C GLY A 176 -12.40 14.11 13.69
N ASN A 177 -11.96 14.32 14.93
CA ASN A 177 -10.56 14.19 15.33
C ASN A 177 -10.37 12.91 16.13
N ALA A 178 -9.47 12.03 15.67
CA ALA A 178 -9.11 10.82 16.41
C ALA A 178 -8.59 11.18 17.81
N TRP A 179 -8.87 10.31 18.78
CA TRP A 179 -8.50 10.46 20.20
C TRP A 179 -9.01 11.73 20.89
N SER A 180 -9.90 12.48 20.26
CA SER A 180 -10.50 13.71 20.79
C SER A 180 -12.01 13.70 20.71
N SER A 181 -12.59 13.36 19.57
CA SER A 181 -14.05 13.43 19.36
C SER A 181 -14.87 12.57 20.33
N GLY A 182 -14.28 11.48 20.83
CA GLY A 182 -14.93 10.57 21.80
C GLY A 182 -14.79 10.99 23.28
N LYS A 183 -13.97 12.00 23.61
CA LYS A 183 -13.71 12.37 25.01
C LYS A 183 -14.99 12.77 25.79
N LYS A 184 -15.97 13.37 25.11
CA LYS A 184 -17.28 13.73 25.69
C LYS A 184 -18.13 12.54 26.15
N LEU A 185 -17.74 11.30 25.81
CA LEU A 185 -18.43 10.07 26.22
C LEU A 185 -17.73 9.38 27.39
N ILE A 186 -16.61 9.92 27.91
CA ILE A 186 -15.91 9.39 29.07
C ILE A 186 -16.74 9.84 30.31
N PRO A 187 -17.22 8.90 31.15
CA PRO A 187 -17.88 9.27 32.41
C PRO A 187 -16.93 10.08 33.30
N GLU A 188 -17.48 10.98 34.10
CA GLU A 188 -16.76 11.72 35.15
C GLU A 188 -16.23 10.79 36.23
#